data_9942dd9e8d3c63da27d1cbd573263ab2
#
_entry.id   9942dd9e8d3c63da27d1cbd573263ab2
#
_cell.length_a   1.000
_cell.length_b   1.000
_cell.length_c   1.000
_cell.angle_alpha   90.00
_cell.angle_beta   90.00
_cell.angle_gamma   90.00
#
_symmetry.space_group_name_H-M   'P 1'
#
loop_
_entity.id
_entity.type
_entity.pdbx_description
1 polymer ?
#
loop_
_entity_poly.entity_id
_entity_poly.type
_entity_poly.pdbx_seq_one_letter_code
_entity_poly.pdbx_strand_id
1 'polypeptide(L)'
;MVRNLLKFCLGLLYFRGRGKMRNFFCDCFPSPDNKLLKFSSGIRNNPNKDDAFKKATQWLSSMSADISLDSNGLSMPSYSVAAMHFLDERLKKEMKVFEFGSGLSSLFYARKCKSVTSIEHNQEWFEKITSHEIKNLAVFLKNLNSENGDYEKAIFDFDEQYDLIVVDGRNRNKCIFNCIKKLTKNGVIILDDSHRDKYLPGKQFLEEQGFKSLKMFSPASSKLTFTETTFFYRTGNCLGI
;
A
#
# COMPACT_ATOMS: atom_id res chain seq x y z
N MET A 1 -10.53 26.72 -5.27
CA MET A 1 -10.28 25.48 -4.49
C MET A 1 -8.91 24.90 -4.74
N VAL A 2 -8.50 24.61 -5.96
CA VAL A 2 -7.17 24.05 -6.33
C VAL A 2 -5.99 24.93 -5.85
N ARG A 3 -6.06 26.25 -5.94
CA ARG A 3 -5.02 27.20 -5.53
C ARG A 3 -4.73 27.17 -4.02
N ASN A 4 -5.73 26.85 -3.21
CA ASN A 4 -5.58 26.75 -1.74
C ASN A 4 -5.04 25.38 -1.32
N LEU A 5 -5.36 24.32 -2.06
CA LEU A 5 -4.76 23.00 -1.86
C LEU A 5 -3.26 23.01 -2.18
N LEU A 6 -2.86 23.70 -3.27
CA LEU A 6 -1.44 23.88 -3.63
C LEU A 6 -0.66 24.65 -2.56
N LYS A 7 -1.27 25.70 -1.97
CA LYS A 7 -0.65 26.46 -0.85
C LYS A 7 -0.53 25.62 0.42
N PHE A 8 -1.51 24.75 0.68
CA PHE A 8 -1.47 23.79 1.76
C PHE A 8 -0.33 22.77 1.58
N CYS A 9 -0.20 22.21 0.38
CA CYS A 9 0.87 21.27 0.03
C CYS A 9 2.26 21.92 0.07
N LEU A 10 2.41 23.14 -0.48
CA LEU A 10 3.67 23.88 -0.45
C LEU A 10 4.05 24.32 0.97
N GLY A 11 3.07 24.63 1.81
CA GLY A 11 3.30 24.95 3.22
C GLY A 11 3.83 23.75 4.01
N LEU A 12 3.32 22.55 3.79
CA LEU A 12 3.81 21.31 4.41
C LEU A 12 5.25 20.99 4.03
N LEU A 13 5.68 21.32 2.80
CA LEU A 13 7.05 21.11 2.33
C LEU A 13 8.09 22.07 2.98
N TYR A 14 7.65 23.23 3.47
CA TYR A 14 8.54 24.26 4.01
C TYR A 14 8.82 24.14 5.52
N PHE A 15 8.13 23.24 6.24
CA PHE A 15 8.17 23.17 7.70
C PHE A 15 9.09 22.09 8.29
N ARG A 16 10.36 22.43 8.48
CA ARG A 16 11.34 21.66 9.28
C ARG A 16 11.44 22.07 10.76
N GLY A 17 10.46 22.76 11.35
CA GLY A 17 10.58 23.27 12.72
C GLY A 17 9.29 23.18 13.54
N ARG A 18 9.37 22.61 14.74
CA ARG A 18 8.25 22.30 15.67
C ARG A 18 7.40 23.48 16.15
N GLY A 19 7.81 24.73 15.96
CA GLY A 19 7.10 25.91 16.47
C GLY A 19 6.22 26.68 15.48
N LYS A 20 6.40 26.47 14.18
CA LYS A 20 5.83 27.33 13.12
C LYS A 20 4.52 26.82 12.49
N MET A 21 4.12 25.58 12.76
CA MET A 21 2.92 25.00 12.15
C MET A 21 1.62 25.69 12.58
N ARG A 22 1.53 26.17 13.83
CA ARG A 22 0.35 26.89 14.34
C ARG A 22 0.15 28.23 13.64
N ASN A 23 1.22 28.99 13.42
CA ASN A 23 1.15 30.29 12.77
C ASN A 23 0.80 30.16 11.29
N PHE A 24 1.35 29.14 10.60
CA PHE A 24 1.02 28.86 9.19
C PHE A 24 -0.47 28.59 8.98
N PHE A 25 -1.12 27.80 9.85
CA PHE A 25 -2.56 27.56 9.77
C PHE A 25 -3.37 28.83 10.00
N CYS A 26 -2.93 29.71 10.90
CA CYS A 26 -3.59 31.00 11.13
C CYS A 26 -3.43 31.94 9.94
N ASP A 27 -2.25 31.98 9.31
CA ASP A 27 -1.96 32.86 8.17
C ASP A 27 -2.64 32.41 6.87
N CYS A 28 -2.78 31.10 6.64
CA CYS A 28 -3.45 30.55 5.47
C CYS A 28 -4.99 30.56 5.57
N PHE A 29 -5.54 30.62 6.79
CA PHE A 29 -6.97 30.56 7.06
C PHE A 29 -7.37 31.53 8.18
N PRO A 30 -7.32 32.83 7.92
CA PRO A 30 -7.49 33.88 8.96
C PRO A 30 -8.92 34.03 9.51
N SER A 31 -9.86 33.18 9.13
CA SER A 31 -11.25 33.25 9.59
C SER A 31 -11.43 32.61 10.97
N PRO A 32 -12.13 33.27 11.93
CA PRO A 32 -12.46 32.70 13.23
C PRO A 32 -13.35 31.44 13.15
N ASP A 33 -14.01 31.22 12.01
CA ASP A 33 -14.80 30.02 11.70
C ASP A 33 -14.01 28.90 11.02
N ASN A 34 -12.70 28.91 11.15
CA ASN A 34 -11.82 27.97 10.46
C ASN A 34 -12.12 26.52 10.87
N LYS A 35 -12.77 25.79 9.96
CA LYS A 35 -13.18 24.38 10.14
C LYS A 35 -12.00 23.44 10.46
N LEU A 36 -10.77 23.77 9.98
CA LEU A 36 -9.54 23.03 10.27
C LEU A 36 -9.08 23.22 11.72
N LEU A 37 -9.19 24.43 12.27
CA LEU A 37 -8.90 24.67 13.68
C LEU A 37 -9.95 24.03 14.59
N LYS A 38 -11.24 24.04 14.19
CA LYS A 38 -12.31 23.30 14.88
C LYS A 38 -12.11 21.78 14.77
N PHE A 39 -11.63 21.29 13.63
CA PHE A 39 -11.24 19.88 13.46
C PHE A 39 -10.08 19.51 14.39
N SER A 40 -9.04 20.32 14.46
CA SER A 40 -7.90 20.08 15.37
C SER A 40 -8.30 20.19 16.86
N SER A 41 -9.23 21.07 17.21
CA SER A 41 -9.77 21.18 18.59
C SER A 41 -10.72 20.03 18.93
N GLY A 42 -11.51 19.55 17.96
CA GLY A 42 -12.36 18.37 18.11
C GLY A 42 -11.55 17.08 18.34
N ILE A 43 -10.41 16.94 17.67
CA ILE A 43 -9.46 15.86 17.93
C ILE A 43 -8.95 15.91 19.38
N ARG A 44 -8.72 17.10 19.96
CA ARG A 44 -8.24 17.25 21.35
C ARG A 44 -9.22 16.77 22.41
N ASN A 45 -10.51 16.78 22.14
CA ASN A 45 -11.56 16.46 23.11
C ASN A 45 -12.18 15.07 22.98
N ASN A 46 -11.68 14.25 22.06
CA ASN A 46 -12.17 12.87 21.85
C ASN A 46 -11.42 11.91 22.78
N PRO A 47 -12.08 11.03 23.55
CA PRO A 47 -11.42 10.02 24.40
C PRO A 47 -10.60 8.99 23.62
N ASN A 48 -10.86 8.79 22.30
CA ASN A 48 -10.04 8.00 21.37
C ASN A 48 -8.95 8.83 20.66
N LYS A 49 -8.61 9.95 21.20
CA LYS A 49 -7.73 11.00 20.74
C LYS A 49 -6.36 10.51 20.27
N ASP A 50 -5.75 9.63 21.05
CA ASP A 50 -4.40 9.17 20.80
C ASP A 50 -4.31 8.31 19.56
N ASP A 51 -5.34 7.53 19.24
CA ASP A 51 -5.34 6.67 18.07
C ASP A 51 -5.59 7.44 16.75
N ALA A 52 -6.56 8.34 16.74
CA ALA A 52 -6.83 9.19 15.58
C ALA A 52 -5.66 10.16 15.28
N PHE A 53 -5.03 10.70 16.33
CA PHE A 53 -3.87 11.58 16.19
C PHE A 53 -2.62 10.78 15.75
N LYS A 54 -2.40 9.59 16.29
CA LYS A 54 -1.33 8.68 15.84
C LYS A 54 -1.48 8.31 14.36
N LYS A 55 -2.68 7.95 13.92
CA LYS A 55 -2.98 7.64 12.51
C LYS A 55 -2.74 8.82 11.58
N ALA A 56 -3.13 10.02 11.97
CA ALA A 56 -2.87 11.24 11.20
C ALA A 56 -1.39 11.63 11.14
N THR A 57 -0.67 11.51 12.26
CA THR A 57 0.77 11.82 12.34
C THR A 57 1.64 10.77 11.66
N GLN A 58 1.19 9.52 11.60
CA GLN A 58 1.83 8.44 10.85
C GLN A 58 1.99 8.77 9.38
N TRP A 59 0.94 9.26 8.72
CA TRP A 59 1.01 9.70 7.32
C TRP A 59 2.00 10.85 7.13
N LEU A 60 2.01 11.84 8.03
CA LEU A 60 2.96 12.95 7.98
C LEU A 60 4.42 12.47 8.19
N SER A 61 4.63 11.51 9.08
CA SER A 61 5.95 10.91 9.31
C SER A 61 6.45 10.13 8.10
N SER A 62 5.57 9.35 7.46
CA SER A 62 5.86 8.61 6.23
C SER A 62 6.26 9.55 5.10
N MET A 63 5.58 10.69 4.95
CA MET A 63 5.91 11.68 3.93
C MET A 63 7.26 12.36 4.17
N SER A 64 7.61 12.65 5.43
CA SER A 64 8.89 13.29 5.76
C SER A 64 10.08 12.35 5.56
N ALA A 65 9.86 11.04 5.63
CA ALA A 65 10.88 10.00 5.45
C ALA A 65 10.95 9.46 4.01
N ASP A 66 10.01 9.88 3.12
CA ASP A 66 9.80 9.32 1.77
C ASP A 66 9.63 7.78 1.76
N ILE A 67 9.17 7.24 2.88
CA ILE A 67 8.87 5.82 3.10
C ILE A 67 7.59 5.67 3.89
N SER A 68 6.89 4.54 3.70
CA SER A 68 5.65 4.25 4.42
C SER A 68 5.97 3.55 5.76
N LEU A 69 5.59 4.20 6.87
CA LEU A 69 5.82 3.69 8.23
C LEU A 69 4.53 3.70 9.04
N ASP A 70 4.41 2.78 10.00
CA ASP A 70 3.35 2.82 11.02
C ASP A 70 3.73 3.74 12.21
N SER A 71 2.84 3.88 13.19
CA SER A 71 3.05 4.70 14.38
C SER A 71 4.25 4.29 15.26
N ASN A 72 4.77 3.08 15.04
CA ASN A 72 5.93 2.52 15.74
C ASN A 72 7.21 2.60 14.90
N GLY A 73 7.14 3.24 13.71
CA GLY A 73 8.26 3.33 12.78
C GLY A 73 8.51 2.06 11.98
N LEU A 74 7.57 1.11 11.97
CA LEU A 74 7.70 -0.12 11.20
C LEU A 74 7.21 0.06 9.76
N SER A 75 7.85 -0.63 8.82
CA SER A 75 7.54 -0.55 7.39
C SER A 75 6.10 -0.91 7.07
N MET A 76 5.47 -0.11 6.20
CA MET A 76 4.14 -0.31 5.67
C MET A 76 4.17 -0.31 4.14
N PRO A 77 3.17 -0.89 3.45
CA PRO A 77 3.06 -0.76 2.00
C PRO A 77 2.91 0.70 1.55
N SER A 78 3.47 1.04 0.39
CA SER A 78 3.29 2.37 -0.22
C SER A 78 1.98 2.48 -1.02
N TYR A 79 0.91 1.93 -0.50
CA TYR A 79 -0.44 1.92 -1.09
C TYR A 79 -1.22 3.20 -0.78
N SER A 80 -2.47 3.25 -1.25
CA SER A 80 -3.42 4.22 -0.73
C SER A 80 -3.59 4.02 0.79
N VAL A 81 -3.68 5.12 1.55
CA VAL A 81 -3.79 5.06 3.02
C VAL A 81 -4.98 4.21 3.46
N ALA A 82 -6.10 4.30 2.72
CA ALA A 82 -7.29 3.50 3.01
C ALA A 82 -7.01 1.99 2.87
N ALA A 83 -6.31 1.57 1.79
CA ALA A 83 -5.96 0.17 1.57
C ALA A 83 -4.95 -0.34 2.61
N MET A 84 -4.00 0.49 2.98
CA MET A 84 -3.01 0.17 4.00
C MET A 84 -3.67 -0.14 5.36
N HIS A 85 -4.55 0.73 5.85
CA HIS A 85 -5.28 0.50 7.10
C HIS A 85 -6.22 -0.70 7.01
N PHE A 86 -6.93 -0.85 5.90
CA PHE A 86 -7.79 -2.01 5.67
C PHE A 86 -7.01 -3.33 5.77
N LEU A 87 -5.85 -3.43 5.14
CA LEU A 87 -4.98 -4.61 5.23
C LEU A 87 -4.46 -4.84 6.66
N ASP A 88 -4.03 -3.77 7.34
CA ASP A 88 -3.50 -3.86 8.69
C ASP A 88 -4.48 -4.51 9.68
N GLU A 89 -5.78 -4.27 9.50
CA GLU A 89 -6.87 -4.82 10.31
C GLU A 89 -7.31 -6.23 9.89
N ARG A 90 -7.08 -6.63 8.62
CA ARG A 90 -7.67 -7.85 8.04
C ARG A 90 -6.70 -8.99 7.81
N LEU A 91 -5.38 -8.70 7.83
CA LEU A 91 -4.37 -9.75 7.68
C LEU A 91 -4.35 -10.68 8.88
N LYS A 92 -4.17 -11.99 8.61
CA LYS A 92 -4.15 -13.04 9.62
C LYS A 92 -2.88 -13.87 9.54
N LYS A 93 -2.46 -14.42 10.67
CA LYS A 93 -1.22 -15.17 10.83
C LYS A 93 -1.13 -16.45 9.98
N GLU A 94 -2.24 -17.02 9.60
CA GLU A 94 -2.31 -18.23 8.77
C GLU A 94 -2.13 -17.97 7.28
N MET A 95 -2.28 -16.72 6.82
CA MET A 95 -2.26 -16.37 5.39
C MET A 95 -0.89 -16.54 4.77
N LYS A 96 -0.86 -17.03 3.54
CA LYS A 96 0.30 -17.07 2.65
C LYS A 96 0.18 -15.97 1.60
N VAL A 97 1.25 -15.21 1.41
CA VAL A 97 1.31 -14.07 0.49
C VAL A 97 2.31 -14.34 -0.62
N PHE A 98 1.91 -14.06 -1.86
CA PHE A 98 2.82 -13.92 -2.98
C PHE A 98 2.83 -12.47 -3.46
N GLU A 99 4.01 -11.94 -3.77
CA GLU A 99 4.16 -10.54 -4.16
C GLU A 99 5.03 -10.40 -5.41
N PHE A 100 4.50 -9.74 -6.43
CA PHE A 100 5.28 -9.25 -7.57
C PHE A 100 5.75 -7.82 -7.29
N GLY A 101 7.03 -7.63 -7.09
CA GLY A 101 7.67 -6.39 -6.65
C GLY A 101 7.90 -6.39 -5.14
N SER A 102 9.12 -6.75 -4.71
CA SER A 102 9.46 -6.70 -3.29
C SER A 102 9.72 -5.28 -2.80
N GLY A 103 9.52 -5.06 -1.52
CA GLY A 103 9.76 -3.78 -0.90
C GLY A 103 9.46 -3.77 0.59
N LEU A 104 9.18 -2.58 1.13
CA LEU A 104 8.75 -2.45 2.52
C LEU A 104 7.42 -3.16 2.80
N SER A 105 6.59 -3.37 1.78
CA SER A 105 5.39 -4.20 1.83
C SER A 105 5.70 -5.65 2.18
N SER A 106 6.78 -6.22 1.66
CA SER A 106 7.21 -7.59 1.99
C SER A 106 7.49 -7.74 3.49
N LEU A 107 8.15 -6.74 4.10
CA LEU A 107 8.41 -6.71 5.54
C LEU A 107 7.11 -6.59 6.35
N PHE A 108 6.15 -5.80 5.87
CA PHE A 108 4.83 -5.68 6.50
C PHE A 108 4.07 -7.00 6.47
N TYR A 109 3.98 -7.65 5.31
CA TYR A 109 3.31 -8.95 5.20
C TYR A 109 4.00 -10.02 6.03
N ALA A 110 5.33 -10.05 6.08
CA ALA A 110 6.07 -11.01 6.88
C ALA A 110 5.78 -10.89 8.40
N ARG A 111 5.57 -9.67 8.89
CA ARG A 111 5.15 -9.46 10.29
C ARG A 111 3.74 -9.98 10.59
N LYS A 112 2.85 -9.99 9.61
CA LYS A 112 1.42 -10.24 9.78
C LYS A 112 0.98 -11.64 9.36
N CYS A 113 1.68 -12.26 8.43
CA CYS A 113 1.27 -13.48 7.73
C CYS A 113 2.19 -14.66 8.05
N LYS A 114 1.78 -15.86 7.62
CA LYS A 114 2.51 -17.11 7.80
C LYS A 114 3.80 -17.12 7.01
N SER A 115 3.72 -16.80 5.73
CA SER A 115 4.84 -16.77 4.81
C SER A 115 4.62 -15.75 3.70
N VAL A 116 5.72 -15.21 3.19
CA VAL A 116 5.76 -14.27 2.06
C VAL A 116 6.77 -14.78 1.06
N THR A 117 6.33 -14.92 -0.20
CA THR A 117 7.20 -15.17 -1.34
C THR A 117 7.15 -13.96 -2.24
N SER A 118 8.25 -13.25 -2.43
CA SER A 118 8.33 -12.03 -3.23
C SER A 118 9.26 -12.20 -4.41
N ILE A 119 8.89 -11.64 -5.55
CA ILE A 119 9.70 -11.60 -6.78
C ILE A 119 10.16 -10.18 -7.02
N GLU A 120 11.46 -9.97 -7.15
CA GLU A 120 12.06 -8.67 -7.41
C GLU A 120 12.87 -8.71 -8.72
N HIS A 121 12.94 -7.59 -9.42
CA HIS A 121 13.72 -7.46 -10.65
C HIS A 121 14.93 -6.53 -10.49
N ASN A 122 14.91 -5.66 -9.50
CA ASN A 122 15.96 -4.71 -9.21
C ASN A 122 16.91 -5.29 -8.18
N GLN A 123 18.21 -5.36 -8.51
CA GLN A 123 19.26 -5.93 -7.67
C GLN A 123 19.40 -5.20 -6.33
N GLU A 124 19.36 -3.87 -6.33
CA GLU A 124 19.53 -3.06 -5.12
C GLU A 124 18.37 -3.28 -4.14
N TRP A 125 17.12 -3.34 -4.64
CA TRP A 125 15.95 -3.64 -3.82
C TRP A 125 15.98 -5.07 -3.29
N PHE A 126 16.39 -6.03 -4.11
CA PHE A 126 16.58 -7.41 -3.69
C PHE A 126 17.56 -7.51 -2.51
N GLU A 127 18.74 -6.92 -2.63
CA GLU A 127 19.77 -6.90 -1.58
C GLU A 127 19.27 -6.19 -0.31
N LYS A 128 18.62 -5.05 -0.48
CA LYS A 128 18.04 -4.28 0.63
C LYS A 128 17.02 -5.08 1.43
N ILE A 129 16.11 -5.80 0.77
CA ILE A 129 15.07 -6.55 1.46
C ILE A 129 15.61 -7.85 2.08
N THR A 130 16.49 -8.55 1.38
CA THR A 130 17.11 -9.79 1.89
C THR A 130 18.03 -9.54 3.08
N SER A 131 18.67 -8.37 3.19
CA SER A 131 19.52 -8.01 4.33
C SER A 131 18.78 -7.96 5.69
N HIS A 132 17.45 -7.94 5.68
CA HIS A 132 16.66 -8.00 6.92
C HIS A 132 16.59 -9.41 7.55
N GLU A 133 16.99 -10.47 6.84
CA GLU A 133 17.07 -11.87 7.33
C GLU A 133 15.80 -12.39 8.01
N ILE A 134 14.62 -12.10 7.43
CA ILE A 134 13.32 -12.48 8.00
C ILE A 134 12.99 -13.93 7.65
N LYS A 135 12.82 -14.80 8.62
CA LYS A 135 12.65 -16.26 8.47
C LYS A 135 11.49 -16.69 7.56
N ASN A 136 10.39 -15.95 7.58
CA ASN A 136 9.17 -16.29 6.80
C ASN A 136 9.01 -15.41 5.55
N LEU A 137 10.09 -14.76 5.09
CA LEU A 137 10.16 -13.99 3.87
C LEU A 137 11.21 -14.58 2.93
N ALA A 138 10.79 -15.05 1.78
CA ALA A 138 11.67 -15.49 0.70
C ALA A 138 11.57 -14.51 -0.48
N VAL A 139 12.68 -13.92 -0.89
CA VAL A 139 12.75 -12.99 -2.03
C VAL A 139 13.60 -13.61 -3.13
N PHE A 140 13.12 -13.55 -4.37
CA PHE A 140 13.79 -14.13 -5.53
C PHE A 140 14.02 -13.05 -6.59
N LEU A 141 15.23 -12.93 -7.06
CA LEU A 141 15.59 -12.04 -8.16
C LEU A 141 15.21 -12.68 -9.50
N LYS A 142 14.43 -11.99 -10.34
CA LYS A 142 13.98 -12.44 -11.65
C LYS A 142 14.14 -11.36 -12.70
N ASN A 143 14.65 -11.74 -13.88
CA ASN A 143 14.85 -10.82 -14.98
C ASN A 143 13.51 -10.42 -15.64
N LEU A 144 13.29 -9.12 -15.84
CA LEU A 144 12.13 -8.57 -16.55
C LEU A 144 12.14 -8.81 -18.06
N ASN A 145 13.33 -8.89 -18.64
CA ASN A 145 13.55 -8.91 -20.09
C ASN A 145 13.85 -10.31 -20.62
N SER A 146 13.53 -11.36 -19.85
CA SER A 146 13.72 -12.71 -20.38
C SER A 146 12.66 -13.01 -21.46
N GLU A 147 13.06 -13.64 -22.53
CA GLU A 147 12.15 -14.10 -23.61
C GLU A 147 11.09 -15.06 -23.07
N ASN A 148 11.40 -15.79 -21.99
CA ASN A 148 10.49 -16.75 -21.35
C ASN A 148 9.50 -16.10 -20.38
N GLY A 149 9.64 -14.82 -20.05
CA GLY A 149 8.78 -14.15 -19.08
C GLY A 149 9.03 -14.60 -17.65
N ASP A 150 10.31 -14.71 -17.24
CA ASP A 150 10.71 -15.27 -15.94
C ASP A 150 10.09 -14.50 -14.75
N TYR A 151 9.94 -13.19 -14.88
CA TYR A 151 9.35 -12.38 -13.82
C TYR A 151 7.84 -12.64 -13.67
N GLU A 152 7.08 -12.51 -14.74
CA GLU A 152 5.61 -12.62 -14.68
C GLU A 152 5.11 -14.05 -14.54
N LYS A 153 5.95 -15.04 -14.82
CA LYS A 153 5.64 -16.48 -14.64
C LYS A 153 6.24 -17.06 -13.36
N ALA A 154 7.02 -16.30 -12.61
CA ALA A 154 7.74 -16.78 -11.43
C ALA A 154 6.86 -17.43 -10.37
N ILE A 155 5.56 -17.10 -10.32
CA ILE A 155 4.62 -17.73 -9.40
C ILE A 155 4.48 -19.24 -9.64
N PHE A 156 4.79 -19.74 -10.84
CA PHE A 156 4.74 -21.16 -11.18
C PHE A 156 5.99 -21.94 -10.72
N ASP A 157 7.04 -21.27 -10.29
CA ASP A 157 8.23 -21.91 -9.72
C ASP A 157 7.94 -22.53 -8.34
N PHE A 158 6.77 -22.25 -7.77
CA PHE A 158 6.36 -22.70 -6.43
C PHE A 158 5.10 -23.56 -6.52
N ASP A 159 5.08 -24.69 -5.80
CA ASP A 159 3.91 -25.59 -5.77
C ASP A 159 2.77 -25.11 -4.88
N GLU A 160 2.98 -24.06 -4.14
CA GLU A 160 2.01 -23.48 -3.20
C GLU A 160 0.87 -22.72 -3.88
N GLN A 161 -0.25 -22.61 -3.18
CA GLN A 161 -1.30 -21.62 -3.42
C GLN A 161 -1.25 -20.54 -2.35
N TYR A 162 -1.71 -19.32 -2.72
CA TYR A 162 -1.61 -18.14 -1.90
C TYR A 162 -2.97 -17.55 -1.58
N ASP A 163 -3.14 -17.07 -0.36
CA ASP A 163 -4.37 -16.38 0.09
C ASP A 163 -4.40 -14.93 -0.42
N LEU A 164 -3.22 -14.33 -0.54
CA LEU A 164 -3.07 -13.00 -1.12
C LEU A 164 -2.03 -13.04 -2.24
N ILE A 165 -2.36 -12.45 -3.39
CA ILE A 165 -1.40 -12.20 -4.45
C ILE A 165 -1.36 -10.69 -4.70
N VAL A 166 -0.20 -10.11 -4.48
CA VAL A 166 0.05 -8.67 -4.61
C VAL A 166 0.75 -8.39 -5.93
N VAL A 167 0.23 -7.44 -6.69
CA VAL A 167 0.76 -7.03 -7.98
C VAL A 167 1.13 -5.55 -7.90
N ASP A 168 2.36 -5.28 -7.45
CA ASP A 168 2.90 -3.92 -7.28
C ASP A 168 4.24 -3.68 -8.02
N GLY A 169 4.74 -4.67 -8.73
CA GLY A 169 5.99 -4.57 -9.47
C GLY A 169 5.83 -4.10 -10.92
N ARG A 170 6.48 -4.83 -11.83
CA ARG A 170 6.47 -4.58 -13.27
C ARG A 170 5.57 -5.56 -14.00
N ASN A 171 5.31 -5.31 -15.29
CA ASN A 171 4.53 -6.21 -16.16
C ASN A 171 3.18 -6.64 -15.55
N ARG A 172 2.50 -5.75 -14.76
CA ARG A 172 1.37 -6.08 -13.89
C ARG A 172 0.24 -6.82 -14.60
N ASN A 173 -0.12 -6.45 -15.84
CA ASN A 173 -1.14 -7.19 -16.59
C ASN A 173 -0.74 -8.66 -16.81
N LYS A 174 0.51 -8.91 -17.21
CA LYS A 174 1.00 -10.29 -17.41
C LYS A 174 1.07 -11.07 -16.09
N CYS A 175 1.46 -10.41 -14.99
CA CYS A 175 1.41 -11.01 -13.66
C CYS A 175 -0.01 -11.43 -13.29
N ILE A 176 -1.00 -10.56 -13.54
CA ILE A 176 -2.43 -10.84 -13.29
C ILE A 176 -2.91 -12.05 -14.12
N PHE A 177 -2.58 -12.12 -15.41
CA PHE A 177 -3.01 -13.22 -16.27
C PHE A 177 -2.49 -14.60 -15.79
N ASN A 178 -1.31 -14.61 -15.17
CA ASN A 178 -0.68 -15.84 -14.69
C ASN A 178 -1.14 -16.21 -13.27
N CYS A 179 -1.39 -15.26 -12.38
CA CYS A 179 -1.46 -15.50 -10.94
C CYS A 179 -2.72 -16.23 -10.47
N ILE A 180 -3.84 -16.18 -11.20
CA ILE A 180 -5.13 -16.75 -10.77
C ILE A 180 -5.02 -18.26 -10.46
N LYS A 181 -4.21 -19.00 -11.21
CA LYS A 181 -4.03 -20.45 -11.04
C LYS A 181 -3.38 -20.84 -9.70
N LYS A 182 -2.71 -19.89 -9.07
CA LYS A 182 -2.02 -20.08 -7.79
C LYS A 182 -2.74 -19.38 -6.62
N LEU A 183 -3.92 -18.81 -6.88
CA LEU A 183 -4.76 -18.22 -5.85
C LEU A 183 -5.60 -19.31 -5.18
N THR A 184 -5.71 -19.30 -3.84
CA THR A 184 -6.64 -20.17 -3.13
C THR A 184 -8.09 -19.85 -3.50
N LYS A 185 -9.02 -20.77 -3.22
CA LYS A 185 -10.45 -20.58 -3.50
C LYS A 185 -10.99 -19.26 -2.90
N ASN A 186 -10.52 -18.90 -1.71
CA ASN A 186 -10.94 -17.72 -0.97
C ASN A 186 -9.90 -16.58 -1.07
N GLY A 187 -8.95 -16.70 -1.99
CA GLY A 187 -7.85 -15.73 -2.12
C GLY A 187 -8.29 -14.39 -2.73
N VAL A 188 -7.47 -13.39 -2.50
CA VAL A 188 -7.65 -12.01 -2.98
C VAL A 188 -6.42 -11.58 -3.77
N ILE A 189 -6.65 -10.89 -4.90
CA ILE A 189 -5.58 -10.25 -5.68
C ILE A 189 -5.61 -8.76 -5.39
N ILE A 190 -4.44 -8.18 -5.08
CA ILE A 190 -4.26 -6.76 -4.78
C ILE A 190 -3.47 -6.14 -5.93
N LEU A 191 -4.05 -5.13 -6.59
CA LEU A 191 -3.39 -4.35 -7.63
C LEU A 191 -3.18 -2.93 -7.13
N ASP A 192 -1.92 -2.53 -6.93
CA ASP A 192 -1.60 -1.15 -6.58
C ASP A 192 -1.50 -0.25 -7.81
N ASP A 193 -1.65 1.09 -7.62
CA ASP A 193 -1.72 2.09 -8.68
C ASP A 193 -2.80 1.77 -9.74
N SER A 194 -3.86 1.09 -9.37
CA SER A 194 -4.89 0.54 -10.25
C SER A 194 -5.69 1.60 -11.04
N HIS A 195 -5.56 2.89 -10.66
CA HIS A 195 -6.13 4.03 -11.40
C HIS A 195 -5.50 4.26 -12.78
N ARG A 196 -4.33 3.65 -13.04
CA ARG A 196 -3.60 3.86 -14.30
C ARG A 196 -4.25 3.06 -15.43
N ASP A 197 -4.60 3.73 -16.54
CA ASP A 197 -5.29 3.14 -17.69
C ASP A 197 -4.55 1.93 -18.29
N LYS A 198 -3.22 1.93 -18.23
CA LYS A 198 -2.40 0.82 -18.73
C LYS A 198 -2.68 -0.53 -18.06
N TYR A 199 -3.35 -0.53 -16.89
CA TYR A 199 -3.73 -1.76 -16.19
C TYR A 199 -5.18 -2.21 -16.47
N LEU A 200 -5.90 -1.50 -17.36
CA LEU A 200 -7.26 -1.86 -17.75
C LEU A 200 -7.38 -3.30 -18.26
N PRO A 201 -6.47 -3.84 -19.12
CA PRO A 201 -6.57 -5.23 -19.58
C PRO A 201 -6.56 -6.26 -18.44
N GLY A 202 -5.69 -6.08 -17.43
CA GLY A 202 -5.64 -6.97 -16.27
C GLY A 202 -6.90 -6.89 -15.41
N LYS A 203 -7.47 -5.68 -15.23
CA LYS A 203 -8.71 -5.48 -14.47
C LYS A 203 -9.90 -6.15 -15.18
N GLN A 204 -10.07 -5.93 -16.48
CA GLN A 204 -11.13 -6.55 -17.28
C GLN A 204 -11.02 -8.08 -17.25
N PHE A 205 -9.82 -8.62 -17.42
CA PHE A 205 -9.59 -10.05 -17.32
C PHE A 205 -10.06 -10.62 -15.97
N LEU A 206 -9.75 -9.95 -14.84
CA LEU A 206 -10.22 -10.43 -13.53
C LEU A 206 -11.75 -10.38 -13.41
N GLU A 207 -12.39 -9.33 -13.92
CA GLU A 207 -13.86 -9.21 -13.94
C GLU A 207 -14.50 -10.33 -14.77
N GLU A 208 -13.93 -10.65 -15.94
CA GLU A 208 -14.35 -11.79 -16.79
C GLU A 208 -14.17 -13.16 -16.09
N GLN A 209 -13.16 -13.26 -15.21
CA GLN A 209 -12.96 -14.44 -14.36
C GLN A 209 -13.86 -14.47 -13.12
N GLY A 210 -14.85 -13.57 -13.02
CA GLY A 210 -15.85 -13.54 -11.96
C GLY A 210 -15.39 -12.88 -10.65
N PHE A 211 -14.30 -12.13 -10.67
CA PHE A 211 -13.89 -11.33 -9.52
C PHE A 211 -14.72 -10.05 -9.43
N LYS A 212 -15.11 -9.70 -8.20
CA LYS A 212 -15.59 -8.36 -7.83
C LYS A 212 -14.39 -7.48 -7.51
N SER A 213 -14.56 -6.16 -7.56
CA SER A 213 -13.51 -5.20 -7.24
C SER A 213 -13.93 -4.26 -6.09
N LEU A 214 -13.04 -4.07 -5.11
CA LEU A 214 -13.13 -3.02 -4.10
C LEU A 214 -11.98 -2.04 -4.35
N LYS A 215 -12.33 -0.83 -4.81
CA LYS A 215 -11.38 0.24 -5.14
C LYS A 215 -11.20 1.16 -3.94
N MET A 216 -9.98 1.39 -3.52
CA MET A 216 -9.65 2.30 -2.44
C MET A 216 -8.76 3.44 -2.97
N PHE A 217 -9.41 4.56 -3.30
CA PHE A 217 -8.75 5.77 -3.77
C PHE A 217 -8.58 6.75 -2.60
N SER A 218 -7.34 7.06 -2.24
CA SER A 218 -7.01 7.99 -1.16
C SER A 218 -5.59 8.59 -1.36
N PRO A 219 -5.12 9.50 -0.49
CA PRO A 219 -3.71 9.89 -0.50
C PRO A 219 -2.79 8.68 -0.44
N ALA A 220 -1.68 8.74 -1.16
CA ALA A 220 -0.62 7.73 -1.05
C ALA A 220 0.04 7.81 0.34
N SER A 221 0.46 6.68 0.90
CA SER A 221 1.00 6.62 2.26
C SER A 221 2.34 7.34 2.44
N SER A 222 3.15 7.45 1.38
CA SER A 222 4.50 8.04 1.43
C SER A 222 4.71 9.23 0.48
N LYS A 223 3.65 9.70 -0.21
CA LYS A 223 3.76 10.77 -1.22
C LYS A 223 2.58 11.73 -1.16
N LEU A 224 2.81 12.99 -1.56
CA LEU A 224 1.75 14.02 -1.71
C LEU A 224 0.91 13.83 -2.99
N THR A 225 0.59 12.58 -3.31
CA THR A 225 -0.24 12.22 -4.48
C THR A 225 -1.39 11.34 -4.04
N PHE A 226 -2.43 11.28 -4.84
CA PHE A 226 -3.49 10.28 -4.68
C PHE A 226 -3.14 9.06 -5.49
N THR A 227 -3.47 7.90 -4.96
CA THR A 227 -3.36 6.61 -5.64
C THR A 227 -4.57 5.73 -5.35
N GLU A 228 -4.76 4.72 -6.16
CA GLU A 228 -5.81 3.70 -5.99
C GLU A 228 -5.16 2.34 -5.85
N THR A 229 -5.56 1.63 -4.81
CA THR A 229 -5.25 0.21 -4.62
C THR A 229 -6.57 -0.56 -4.72
N THR A 230 -6.65 -1.55 -5.61
CA THR A 230 -7.87 -2.35 -5.84
C THR A 230 -7.68 -3.77 -5.35
N PHE A 231 -8.67 -4.26 -4.62
CA PHE A 231 -8.80 -5.66 -4.18
C PHE A 231 -9.76 -6.37 -5.11
N PHE A 232 -9.29 -7.45 -5.75
CA PHE A 232 -10.14 -8.32 -6.57
C PHE A 232 -10.42 -9.61 -5.79
N TYR A 233 -11.69 -9.94 -5.62
CA TYR A 233 -12.14 -10.97 -4.70
C TYR A 233 -13.39 -11.70 -5.18
N ARG A 234 -13.65 -12.88 -4.62
CA ARG A 234 -14.90 -13.62 -4.73
C ARG A 234 -15.61 -13.65 -3.38
N THR A 235 -16.91 -13.94 -3.37
CA THR A 235 -17.69 -14.05 -2.13
C THR A 235 -17.07 -15.10 -1.20
N GLY A 236 -17.01 -14.81 0.11
CA GLY A 236 -16.40 -15.68 1.12
C GLY A 236 -14.87 -15.68 1.10
N ASN A 237 -14.26 -14.57 0.71
CA ASN A 237 -12.81 -14.42 0.62
C ASN A 237 -12.12 -14.28 2.00
N CYS A 238 -10.79 -14.43 1.99
CA CYS A 238 -9.98 -14.45 3.21
C CYS A 238 -9.95 -13.10 3.97
N LEU A 239 -10.23 -11.96 3.30
CA LEU A 239 -10.28 -10.64 3.92
C LEU A 239 -11.67 -10.26 4.45
N GLY A 240 -12.73 -11.06 4.16
CA GLY A 240 -14.09 -10.82 4.64
C GLY A 240 -14.77 -9.59 4.00
N ILE A 241 -14.59 -9.44 2.67
CA ILE A 241 -15.25 -8.41 1.85
C ILE A 241 -16.17 -9.02 0.83
#